data_fd3a1be82f8b7f150da1d0fd4b8ad44d
#
_entry.id   fd3a1be82f8b7f150da1d0fd4b8ad44d
#
_cell.length_a   1.000
_cell.length_b   1.000
_cell.length_c   1.000
_cell.angle_alpha   90.00
_cell.angle_beta   90.00
_cell.angle_gamma   90.00
#
_symmetry.space_group_name_H-M   'P 1'
#
loop_
_entity.id
_entity.type
_entity.pdbx_description
1 polymer ?
#
loop_
_entity_poly.entity_id
_entity_poly.type
_entity_poly.pdbx_seq_one_letter_code
_entity_poly.pdbx_strand_id
1 'polypeptide(L)'
;MKAVVLAGGKSSRMGQDKALILFNEKPLLLHIANILQEVNSKVYISGKKGAYNSFPYPQIADVYPEKGPLGGIYSALEYCKDDTLVCPCDMPFINTYVLHFLLLNYDSTRINVLEFNEQIFPTLGIYPYNVASALKTFIENDILQLQKVLTALNAQKIAYPVHPNTKKYFTNLNTPEDLKIQTFSN
;
A
#
# COMPACT_ATOMS: atom_id res chain seq x y z
N MET A 1 -11.88 -9.04 6.39
CA MET A 1 -10.81 -8.13 5.87
C MET A 1 -9.93 -8.87 4.88
N LYS A 2 -9.49 -8.21 3.81
CA LYS A 2 -8.51 -8.70 2.84
C LYS A 2 -7.25 -7.85 2.90
N ALA A 3 -6.14 -8.35 2.36
CA ALA A 3 -4.91 -7.57 2.24
C ALA A 3 -4.55 -7.39 0.77
N VAL A 4 -4.06 -6.20 0.38
CA VAL A 4 -3.75 -5.87 -1.00
C VAL A 4 -2.40 -5.15 -1.08
N VAL A 5 -1.50 -5.66 -1.90
CA VAL A 5 -0.30 -4.94 -2.30
C VAL A 5 -0.64 -4.02 -3.47
N LEU A 6 -0.39 -2.73 -3.33
CA LEU A 6 -0.48 -1.79 -4.44
C LEU A 6 0.82 -1.86 -5.26
N ALA A 7 0.71 -2.49 -6.43
CA ALA A 7 1.79 -2.64 -7.38
C ALA A 7 1.52 -1.78 -8.61
N GLY A 8 1.54 -0.50 -8.49
CA GLY A 8 1.24 0.39 -9.61
C GLY A 8 1.72 1.81 -9.32
N GLY A 9 2.20 2.45 -10.34
CA GLY A 9 2.64 3.84 -10.32
C GLY A 9 3.45 4.10 -11.58
N LYS A 10 3.44 5.34 -12.06
CA LYS A 10 4.32 5.74 -13.17
C LYS A 10 5.77 5.71 -12.66
N SER A 11 6.42 4.54 -12.71
CA SER A 11 7.85 4.35 -12.36
C SER A 11 8.78 4.98 -13.41
N SER A 12 8.38 6.16 -13.94
CA SER A 12 9.09 6.85 -15.02
C SER A 12 10.55 7.20 -14.69
N ARG A 13 10.89 7.29 -13.41
CA ARG A 13 12.24 7.64 -12.95
C ARG A 13 13.20 6.45 -12.87
N MET A 14 12.69 5.22 -12.78
CA MET A 14 13.50 4.01 -12.64
C MET A 14 13.65 3.21 -13.93
N GLY A 15 12.94 3.60 -15.01
CA GLY A 15 12.99 2.89 -16.30
C GLY A 15 12.41 1.48 -16.29
N GLN A 16 12.02 0.97 -15.11
CA GLN A 16 11.46 -0.37 -14.93
C GLN A 16 10.36 -0.36 -13.85
N ASP A 17 9.54 -1.39 -13.83
CA ASP A 17 8.49 -1.57 -12.83
C ASP A 17 9.09 -1.80 -11.44
N LYS A 18 8.83 -0.87 -10.50
CA LYS A 18 9.33 -0.96 -9.12
C LYS A 18 8.96 -2.28 -8.44
N ALA A 19 7.78 -2.80 -8.72
CA ALA A 19 7.28 -4.03 -8.13
C ALA A 19 8.17 -5.24 -8.44
N LEU A 20 8.89 -5.20 -9.56
CA LEU A 20 9.78 -6.28 -10.03
C LEU A 20 11.25 -6.09 -9.63
N ILE A 21 11.61 -4.97 -9.01
CA ILE A 21 12.97 -4.74 -8.52
C ILE A 21 13.29 -5.76 -7.43
N LEU A 22 14.51 -6.32 -7.49
CA LEU A 22 14.96 -7.29 -6.50
C LEU A 22 15.43 -6.60 -5.22
N PHE A 23 14.88 -7.05 -4.11
CA PHE A 23 15.30 -6.73 -2.75
C PHE A 23 15.58 -8.06 -2.04
N ASN A 24 16.83 -8.27 -1.57
CA ASN A 24 17.26 -9.56 -1.01
C ASN A 24 16.85 -10.75 -1.91
N GLU A 25 17.22 -10.66 -3.19
CA GLU A 25 16.98 -11.69 -4.22
C GLU A 25 15.52 -11.99 -4.56
N LYS A 26 14.56 -11.24 -4.00
CA LYS A 26 13.13 -11.39 -4.25
C LYS A 26 12.54 -10.09 -4.82
N PRO A 27 11.62 -10.15 -5.79
CA PRO A 27 10.88 -8.96 -6.22
C PRO A 27 10.22 -8.25 -5.02
N LEU A 28 10.27 -6.91 -4.98
CA LEU A 28 9.64 -6.10 -3.92
C LEU A 28 8.18 -6.49 -3.69
N LEU A 29 7.44 -6.70 -4.78
CA LEU A 29 6.05 -7.13 -4.73
C LEU A 29 5.88 -8.43 -3.94
N LEU A 30 6.70 -9.44 -4.25
CA LEU A 30 6.63 -10.74 -3.59
C LEU A 30 7.06 -10.64 -2.12
N HIS A 31 8.06 -9.82 -1.84
CA HIS A 31 8.52 -9.56 -0.49
C HIS A 31 7.39 -9.00 0.40
N ILE A 32 6.70 -7.94 -0.08
CA ILE A 32 5.58 -7.33 0.65
C ILE A 32 4.37 -8.27 0.74
N ALA A 33 4.04 -8.99 -0.34
CA ALA A 33 2.94 -9.95 -0.32
C ALA A 33 3.14 -11.06 0.72
N ASN A 34 4.37 -11.56 0.88
CA ASN A 34 4.71 -12.56 1.90
C ASN A 34 4.53 -12.00 3.31
N ILE A 35 4.96 -10.76 3.57
CA ILE A 35 4.76 -10.10 4.89
C ILE A 35 3.27 -9.93 5.18
N LEU A 36 2.48 -9.51 4.19
CA LEU A 36 1.03 -9.41 4.35
C LEU A 36 0.39 -10.76 4.62
N GLN A 37 0.90 -11.84 4.03
CA GLN A 37 0.38 -13.19 4.23
C GLN A 37 0.60 -13.71 5.67
N GLU A 38 1.62 -13.22 6.37
CA GLU A 38 1.85 -13.55 7.78
C GLU A 38 0.76 -12.96 8.71
N VAL A 39 0.13 -11.85 8.31
CA VAL A 39 -0.91 -11.16 9.10
C VAL A 39 -2.33 -11.36 8.54
N ASN A 40 -2.45 -11.82 7.30
CA ASN A 40 -3.75 -12.00 6.62
C ASN A 40 -3.69 -13.15 5.61
N SER A 41 -4.60 -14.11 5.71
CA SER A 41 -4.62 -15.30 4.86
C SER A 41 -5.06 -15.05 3.39
N LYS A 42 -5.63 -13.87 3.10
CA LYS A 42 -6.16 -13.53 1.77
C LYS A 42 -5.46 -12.27 1.24
N VAL A 43 -4.39 -12.49 0.50
CA VAL A 43 -3.55 -11.44 -0.10
C VAL A 43 -3.80 -11.37 -1.60
N TYR A 44 -3.89 -10.15 -2.12
CA TYR A 44 -4.09 -9.84 -3.54
C TYR A 44 -3.05 -8.82 -4.01
N ILE A 45 -2.87 -8.73 -5.33
CA ILE A 45 -2.04 -7.71 -5.98
C ILE A 45 -2.95 -6.80 -6.80
N SER A 46 -2.95 -5.50 -6.50
CA SER A 46 -3.62 -4.48 -7.34
C SER A 46 -2.62 -3.82 -8.26
N GLY A 47 -2.92 -3.78 -9.55
CA GLY A 47 -2.06 -3.17 -10.54
C GLY A 47 -2.47 -3.51 -11.98
N LYS A 48 -1.58 -3.21 -12.94
CA LYS A 48 -1.86 -3.42 -14.36
C LYS A 48 -2.18 -4.88 -14.66
N LYS A 49 -3.32 -5.10 -15.33
CA LYS A 49 -3.80 -6.42 -15.70
C LYS A 49 -2.71 -7.26 -16.42
N GLY A 50 -2.44 -8.44 -15.89
CA GLY A 50 -1.49 -9.40 -16.48
C GLY A 50 -0.01 -9.13 -16.17
N ALA A 51 0.34 -8.01 -15.56
CA ALA A 51 1.73 -7.66 -15.29
C ALA A 51 2.42 -8.60 -14.28
N TYR A 52 1.64 -9.23 -13.41
CA TYR A 52 2.15 -10.02 -12.28
C TYR A 52 1.67 -11.47 -12.29
N ASN A 53 1.30 -12.02 -13.46
CA ASN A 53 0.77 -13.38 -13.60
C ASN A 53 1.74 -14.49 -13.14
N SER A 54 3.03 -14.20 -13.06
CA SER A 54 4.04 -15.15 -12.57
C SER A 54 4.05 -15.29 -11.04
N PHE A 55 3.34 -14.43 -10.31
CA PHE A 55 3.27 -14.48 -8.85
C PHE A 55 2.09 -15.32 -8.36
N PRO A 56 2.22 -16.02 -7.21
CA PRO A 56 1.20 -16.94 -6.69
C PRO A 56 0.03 -16.22 -5.98
N TYR A 57 -0.22 -14.98 -6.31
CA TYR A 57 -1.26 -14.15 -5.70
C TYR A 57 -2.30 -13.70 -6.74
N PRO A 58 -3.60 -13.77 -6.42
CA PRO A 58 -4.64 -13.27 -7.32
C PRO A 58 -4.45 -11.78 -7.61
N GLN A 59 -4.70 -11.39 -8.87
CA GLN A 59 -4.56 -10.00 -9.31
C GLN A 59 -5.91 -9.31 -9.40
N ILE A 60 -5.92 -8.06 -8.99
CA ILE A 60 -7.04 -7.12 -9.11
C ILE A 60 -6.69 -6.13 -10.21
N ALA A 61 -7.46 -6.12 -11.29
CA ALA A 61 -7.31 -5.13 -12.34
C ALA A 61 -7.95 -3.79 -11.94
N ASP A 62 -7.32 -2.69 -12.32
CA ASP A 62 -7.85 -1.37 -12.04
C ASP A 62 -9.18 -1.14 -12.78
N VAL A 63 -10.23 -0.80 -12.04
CA VAL A 63 -11.54 -0.40 -12.57
C VAL A 63 -11.42 0.94 -13.31
N TYR A 64 -10.63 1.84 -12.75
CA TYR A 64 -10.29 3.13 -13.34
C TYR A 64 -8.77 3.19 -13.62
N PRO A 65 -8.32 2.82 -14.83
CA PRO A 65 -6.90 2.88 -15.19
C PRO A 65 -6.33 4.30 -15.06
N GLU A 66 -5.05 4.37 -14.73
CA GLU A 66 -4.28 5.63 -14.64
C GLU A 66 -4.74 6.63 -13.57
N LYS A 67 -5.62 6.23 -12.65
CA LYS A 67 -6.05 7.06 -11.52
C LYS A 67 -5.15 6.92 -10.28
N GLY A 68 -3.93 6.42 -10.47
CA GLY A 68 -2.92 6.33 -9.43
C GLY A 68 -3.33 5.43 -8.24
N PRO A 69 -2.75 5.66 -7.05
CA PRO A 69 -3.04 4.82 -5.88
C PRO A 69 -4.51 4.82 -5.48
N LEU A 70 -5.24 5.92 -5.67
CA LEU A 70 -6.67 6.00 -5.36
C LEU A 70 -7.48 5.03 -6.22
N GLY A 71 -7.16 4.92 -7.52
CA GLY A 71 -7.77 3.95 -8.43
C GLY A 71 -7.53 2.51 -8.00
N GLY A 72 -6.30 2.19 -7.59
CA GLY A 72 -5.94 0.86 -7.07
C GLY A 72 -6.68 0.51 -5.78
N ILE A 73 -6.77 1.45 -4.81
CA ILE A 73 -7.50 1.26 -3.55
C ILE A 73 -8.98 1.04 -3.82
N TYR A 74 -9.59 1.86 -4.67
CA TYR A 74 -10.99 1.69 -5.05
C TYR A 74 -11.24 0.31 -5.70
N SER A 75 -10.38 -0.07 -6.65
CA SER A 75 -10.48 -1.36 -7.34
C SER A 75 -10.36 -2.54 -6.36
N ALA A 76 -9.50 -2.41 -5.36
CA ALA A 76 -9.34 -3.39 -4.29
C ALA A 76 -10.61 -3.54 -3.47
N LEU A 77 -11.22 -2.44 -3.03
CA LEU A 77 -12.47 -2.45 -2.27
C LEU A 77 -13.62 -3.06 -3.08
N GLU A 78 -13.75 -2.68 -4.36
CA GLU A 78 -14.79 -3.18 -5.25
C GLU A 78 -14.65 -4.68 -5.54
N TYR A 79 -13.41 -5.17 -5.70
CA TYR A 79 -13.15 -6.59 -5.89
C TYR A 79 -13.38 -7.41 -4.62
N CYS A 80 -12.84 -6.94 -3.51
CA CYS A 80 -12.86 -7.66 -2.23
C CYS A 80 -14.24 -7.64 -1.55
N LYS A 81 -15.04 -6.59 -1.77
CA LYS A 81 -16.32 -6.32 -1.07
C LYS A 81 -16.18 -6.47 0.45
N ASP A 82 -15.04 -6.02 0.97
CA ASP A 82 -14.64 -6.19 2.36
C ASP A 82 -13.68 -5.06 2.74
N ASP A 83 -13.51 -4.82 4.03
CA ASP A 83 -12.48 -3.93 4.53
C ASP A 83 -11.11 -4.42 4.07
N THR A 84 -10.27 -3.49 3.62
CA THR A 84 -9.04 -3.83 2.93
C THR A 84 -7.84 -3.18 3.56
N LEU A 85 -6.89 -4.00 4.03
CA LEU A 85 -5.55 -3.60 4.42
C LEU A 85 -4.73 -3.37 3.15
N VAL A 86 -4.29 -2.14 2.94
CA VAL A 86 -3.52 -1.71 1.78
C VAL A 86 -2.07 -1.48 2.18
N CYS A 87 -1.13 -1.98 1.39
CA CYS A 87 0.29 -1.76 1.56
C CYS A 87 0.96 -1.46 0.21
N PRO A 88 1.82 -0.45 0.10
CA PRO A 88 2.56 -0.18 -1.13
C PRO A 88 3.72 -1.17 -1.31
N CYS A 89 4.09 -1.48 -2.55
CA CYS A 89 5.19 -2.41 -2.83
C CYS A 89 6.59 -1.83 -2.58
N ASP A 90 6.73 -0.52 -2.41
CA ASP A 90 8.02 0.18 -2.32
C ASP A 90 8.52 0.47 -0.89
N MET A 91 7.93 -0.17 0.12
CA MET A 91 8.33 -0.08 1.53
C MET A 91 8.91 -1.41 2.05
N PRO A 92 10.10 -1.85 1.61
CA PRO A 92 10.60 -3.20 1.85
C PRO A 92 10.94 -3.52 3.32
N PHE A 93 11.03 -2.51 4.17
CA PHE A 93 11.33 -2.70 5.60
C PHE A 93 10.09 -2.74 6.48
N ILE A 94 8.89 -2.61 5.87
CA ILE A 94 7.66 -2.86 6.61
C ILE A 94 7.70 -4.28 7.19
N ASN A 95 7.13 -4.46 8.36
CA ASN A 95 7.13 -5.77 9.03
C ASN A 95 5.79 -6.03 9.72
N THR A 96 5.64 -7.23 10.24
CA THR A 96 4.41 -7.68 10.90
C THR A 96 4.05 -6.86 12.14
N TYR A 97 5.04 -6.30 12.86
CA TYR A 97 4.77 -5.46 14.04
C TYR A 97 4.04 -4.17 13.66
N VAL A 98 4.45 -3.51 12.57
CA VAL A 98 3.79 -2.31 12.05
C VAL A 98 2.37 -2.63 11.59
N LEU A 99 2.19 -3.76 10.90
CA LEU A 99 0.88 -4.18 10.42
C LEU A 99 -0.06 -4.58 11.56
N HIS A 100 0.43 -5.31 12.57
CA HIS A 100 -0.35 -5.63 13.77
C HIS A 100 -0.73 -4.37 14.56
N PHE A 101 0.19 -3.40 14.66
CA PHE A 101 -0.12 -2.13 15.32
C PHE A 101 -1.27 -1.40 14.61
N LEU A 102 -1.27 -1.37 13.27
CA LEU A 102 -2.37 -0.81 12.49
C LEU A 102 -3.68 -1.58 12.73
N LEU A 103 -3.64 -2.91 12.69
CA LEU A 103 -4.80 -3.78 12.92
C LEU A 103 -5.40 -3.64 14.33
N LEU A 104 -4.56 -3.43 15.35
CA LEU A 104 -5.01 -3.28 16.74
C LEU A 104 -5.65 -1.91 17.02
N ASN A 105 -5.32 -0.89 16.23
CA ASN A 105 -5.84 0.47 16.38
C ASN A 105 -6.88 0.86 15.31
N TYR A 106 -7.35 -0.11 14.54
CA TYR A 106 -8.28 0.08 13.45
C TYR A 106 -9.70 0.41 13.93
N ASP A 107 -10.30 1.44 13.31
CA ASP A 107 -11.71 1.83 13.46
C ASP A 107 -12.45 1.51 12.14
N SER A 108 -13.37 0.56 12.17
CA SER A 108 -14.11 0.11 10.97
C SER A 108 -15.07 1.15 10.39
N THR A 109 -15.28 2.27 11.05
CA THR A 109 -16.20 3.32 10.58
C THR A 109 -15.56 4.33 9.65
N ARG A 110 -14.22 4.38 9.58
CA ARG A 110 -13.44 5.37 8.81
C ARG A 110 -12.18 4.79 8.18
N ILE A 111 -11.59 5.52 7.26
CA ILE A 111 -10.26 5.20 6.72
C ILE A 111 -9.22 5.33 7.85
N ASN A 112 -8.31 4.37 7.95
CA ASN A 112 -7.23 4.35 8.92
C ASN A 112 -5.89 4.32 8.18
N VAL A 113 -5.01 5.29 8.41
CA VAL A 113 -3.69 5.35 7.79
C VAL A 113 -2.62 5.55 8.85
N LEU A 114 -1.45 4.98 8.62
CA LEU A 114 -0.32 5.18 9.52
C LEU A 114 0.26 6.59 9.35
N GLU A 115 0.64 7.14 10.49
CA GLU A 115 1.46 8.35 10.60
C GLU A 115 2.74 8.01 11.35
N PHE A 116 3.88 8.44 10.85
CA PHE A 116 5.17 8.31 11.51
C PHE A 116 5.94 9.62 11.38
N ASN A 117 6.36 10.19 12.51
CA ASN A 117 7.08 11.46 12.56
C ASN A 117 6.38 12.57 11.75
N GLU A 118 5.08 12.77 12.02
CA GLU A 118 4.21 13.75 11.34
C GLU A 118 3.98 13.50 9.83
N GLN A 119 4.61 12.48 9.27
CA GLN A 119 4.38 12.07 7.89
C GLN A 119 3.26 11.04 7.82
N ILE A 120 2.24 11.32 7.00
CA ILE A 120 1.14 10.39 6.73
C ILE A 120 1.52 9.46 5.57
N PHE A 121 1.17 8.17 5.69
CA PHE A 121 1.36 7.14 4.68
C PHE A 121 0.00 6.68 4.12
N PRO A 122 -0.57 7.39 3.16
CA PRO A 122 -1.93 7.10 2.67
C PRO A 122 -2.09 5.71 2.05
N THR A 123 -1.02 5.15 1.50
CA THR A 123 -1.00 3.82 0.88
C THR A 123 -0.68 2.69 1.86
N LEU A 124 -0.46 3.02 3.14
CA LEU A 124 -0.25 2.06 4.23
C LEU A 124 -1.37 2.25 5.25
N GLY A 125 -2.47 1.51 5.08
CA GLY A 125 -3.68 1.74 5.88
C GLY A 125 -4.77 0.71 5.67
N ILE A 126 -5.87 0.88 6.39
CA ILE A 126 -7.08 0.08 6.24
C ILE A 126 -8.21 0.97 5.72
N TYR A 127 -8.78 0.57 4.61
CA TYR A 127 -9.90 1.23 3.96
C TYR A 127 -11.14 0.38 4.14
N PRO A 128 -12.14 0.84 4.92
CA PRO A 128 -13.40 0.11 5.07
C PRO A 128 -14.19 0.11 3.76
N TYR A 129 -14.93 -0.97 3.51
CA TYR A 129 -15.72 -1.08 2.28
C TYR A 129 -16.80 0.02 2.14
N ASN A 130 -17.32 0.52 3.25
CA ASN A 130 -18.34 1.57 3.25
C ASN A 130 -17.88 2.89 2.60
N VAL A 131 -16.55 3.16 2.46
CA VAL A 131 -16.04 4.36 1.79
C VAL A 131 -15.93 4.21 0.27
N ALA A 132 -16.13 3.02 -0.30
CA ALA A 132 -15.94 2.77 -1.73
C ALA A 132 -16.75 3.73 -2.63
N SER A 133 -18.01 3.99 -2.28
CA SER A 133 -18.84 4.93 -3.03
C SER A 133 -18.30 6.36 -3.00
N ALA A 134 -17.79 6.81 -1.87
CA ALA A 134 -17.17 8.13 -1.75
C ALA A 134 -15.87 8.20 -2.58
N LEU A 135 -15.02 7.17 -2.52
CA LEU A 135 -13.80 7.13 -3.35
C LEU A 135 -14.11 7.18 -4.84
N LYS A 136 -15.17 6.48 -5.27
CA LYS A 136 -15.65 6.57 -6.66
C LYS A 136 -15.95 8.00 -7.07
N THR A 137 -16.70 8.73 -6.23
CA THR A 137 -17.02 10.15 -6.50
C THR A 137 -15.77 11.01 -6.64
N PHE A 138 -14.74 10.82 -5.82
CA PHE A 138 -13.47 11.53 -5.95
C PHE A 138 -12.78 11.22 -7.28
N ILE A 139 -12.74 9.94 -7.68
CA ILE A 139 -12.12 9.51 -8.95
C ILE A 139 -12.84 10.12 -10.14
N GLU A 140 -14.19 10.11 -10.17
CA GLU A 140 -15.01 10.63 -11.24
C GLU A 140 -14.89 12.16 -11.38
N ASN A 141 -14.59 12.86 -10.29
CA ASN A 141 -14.29 14.30 -10.27
C ASN A 141 -12.79 14.62 -10.44
N ASP A 142 -11.96 13.63 -10.76
CA ASP A 142 -10.50 13.75 -10.95
C ASP A 142 -9.74 14.30 -9.72
N ILE A 143 -10.29 14.10 -8.53
CA ILE A 143 -9.67 14.47 -7.26
C ILE A 143 -8.83 13.26 -6.77
N LEU A 144 -7.63 13.12 -7.33
CA LEU A 144 -6.80 11.91 -7.13
C LEU A 144 -5.79 12.01 -5.98
N GLN A 145 -5.65 13.18 -5.36
CA GLN A 145 -4.71 13.43 -4.28
C GLN A 145 -5.19 12.75 -2.99
N LEU A 146 -4.57 11.64 -2.60
CA LEU A 146 -4.97 10.86 -1.41
C LEU A 146 -5.09 11.73 -0.16
N GLN A 147 -4.18 12.67 0.08
CA GLN A 147 -4.25 13.55 1.26
C GLN A 147 -5.53 14.37 1.32
N LYS A 148 -6.02 14.88 0.16
CA LYS A 148 -7.30 15.59 0.10
C LYS A 148 -8.46 14.65 0.40
N VAL A 149 -8.43 13.44 -0.13
CA VAL A 149 -9.45 12.40 0.11
C VAL A 149 -9.50 12.03 1.59
N LEU A 150 -8.33 11.79 2.21
CA LEU A 150 -8.24 11.47 3.64
C LEU A 150 -8.80 12.58 4.53
N THR A 151 -8.49 13.84 4.20
CA THR A 151 -9.02 15.00 4.94
C THR A 151 -10.53 15.12 4.77
N ALA A 152 -11.04 15.02 3.55
CA ALA A 152 -12.47 15.13 3.25
C ALA A 152 -13.31 14.02 3.89
N LEU A 153 -12.76 12.80 4.01
CA LEU A 153 -13.42 11.65 4.62
C LEU A 153 -13.07 11.47 6.10
N ASN A 154 -12.45 12.47 6.73
CA ASN A 154 -12.09 12.45 8.15
C ASN A 154 -11.36 11.16 8.56
N ALA A 155 -10.32 10.80 7.81
CA ALA A 155 -9.54 9.60 8.07
C ALA A 155 -8.83 9.67 9.43
N GLN A 156 -8.77 8.54 10.12
CA GLN A 156 -7.97 8.37 11.34
C GLN A 156 -6.49 8.26 10.96
N LYS A 157 -5.66 9.08 11.59
CA LYS A 157 -4.21 8.99 11.54
C LYS A 157 -3.73 8.25 12.77
N ILE A 158 -3.18 7.05 12.58
CA ILE A 158 -2.66 6.21 13.65
C ILE A 158 -1.18 6.48 13.80
N ALA A 159 -0.80 7.24 14.83
CA ALA A 159 0.59 7.61 15.08
C ALA A 159 1.39 6.40 15.56
N TYR A 160 2.34 5.93 14.75
CA TYR A 160 3.25 4.84 15.13
C TYR A 160 4.36 5.38 16.04
N PRO A 161 4.71 4.66 17.14
CA PRO A 161 5.73 5.11 18.08
C PRO A 161 7.10 5.34 17.43
N VAL A 162 7.72 6.50 17.75
CA VAL A 162 9.04 6.87 17.22
C VAL A 162 10.13 6.32 18.14
N HIS A 163 10.96 5.41 17.61
CA HIS A 163 12.15 4.86 18.26
C HIS A 163 13.32 4.86 17.27
N PRO A 164 14.58 4.79 17.70
CA PRO A 164 15.74 4.85 16.80
C PRO A 164 15.70 3.87 15.62
N ASN A 165 15.15 2.67 15.83
CA ASN A 165 15.10 1.62 14.82
C ASN A 165 13.82 1.61 13.98
N THR A 166 12.82 2.48 14.25
CA THR A 166 11.53 2.42 13.55
C THR A 166 11.51 3.21 12.26
N LYS A 167 12.39 4.20 12.10
CA LYS A 167 12.48 5.04 10.89
C LYS A 167 12.63 4.19 9.61
N LYS A 168 13.39 3.11 9.66
CA LYS A 168 13.60 2.24 8.49
C LYS A 168 12.31 1.61 7.97
N TYR A 169 11.34 1.31 8.82
CA TYR A 169 10.08 0.67 8.43
C TYR A 169 9.25 1.55 7.48
N PHE A 170 9.43 2.87 7.56
CA PHE A 170 8.70 3.87 6.80
C PHE A 170 9.52 4.47 5.64
N THR A 171 10.59 3.77 5.21
CA THR A 171 11.43 4.20 4.11
C THR A 171 10.92 3.61 2.79
N ASN A 172 10.64 4.49 1.81
CA ASN A 172 10.31 4.10 0.44
C ASN A 172 11.59 3.92 -0.38
N LEU A 173 11.64 2.90 -1.21
CA LEU A 173 12.65 2.78 -2.27
C LEU A 173 12.19 3.53 -3.52
N ASN A 174 12.79 4.67 -3.81
CA ASN A 174 12.44 5.53 -4.94
C ASN A 174 13.46 5.53 -6.06
N THR A 175 14.71 5.16 -5.78
CA THR A 175 15.84 5.18 -6.72
C THR A 175 16.65 3.87 -6.64
N PRO A 176 17.39 3.51 -7.69
CA PRO A 176 18.34 2.38 -7.62
C PRO A 176 19.42 2.56 -6.56
N GLU A 177 19.76 3.81 -6.23
CA GLU A 177 20.73 4.16 -5.18
C GLU A 177 20.22 3.79 -3.79
N ASP A 178 18.90 3.93 -3.54
CA ASP A 178 18.28 3.54 -2.27
C ASP A 178 18.49 2.05 -1.98
N LEU A 179 18.59 1.20 -3.02
CA LEU A 179 18.89 -0.22 -2.89
C LEU A 179 20.33 -0.48 -2.42
N LYS A 180 21.30 0.35 -2.85
CA LYS A 180 22.73 0.17 -2.54
C LYS A 180 23.09 0.58 -1.12
N ILE A 181 22.44 1.62 -0.58
CA ILE A 181 22.72 2.16 0.76
C ILE A 181 22.40 1.13 1.85
N GLN A 182 21.52 0.18 1.58
CA GLN A 182 20.97 -0.73 2.59
C GLN A 182 21.64 -2.12 2.63
N THR A 183 22.48 -2.44 1.64
CA THR A 183 23.32 -3.66 1.67
C THR A 183 24.54 -3.52 2.59
N PHE A 184 24.84 -2.33 3.09
CA PHE A 184 26.03 -2.05 3.93
C PHE A 184 25.72 -1.80 5.41
N SER A 185 24.46 -1.98 5.86
CA SER A 185 24.06 -1.73 7.26
C SER A 185 23.62 -3.00 7.99
N ASN A 186 24.40 -4.07 7.84
CA ASN A 186 24.32 -5.29 8.65
C ASN A 186 25.53 -5.40 9.56
#